data_d682cb1fbf20693123c775c4e7694d18
#
_entry.id   d682cb1fbf20693123c775c4e7694d18
#
_cell.length_a   1.000
_cell.length_b   1.000
_cell.length_c   1.000
_cell.angle_alpha   90.00
_cell.angle_beta   90.00
_cell.angle_gamma   90.00
#
_symmetry.space_group_name_H-M   'P 1'
#
loop_
_entity.id
_entity.type
_entity.pdbx_description
1 polymer ?
#
loop_
_entity_poly.entity_id
_entity_poly.type
_entity_poly.pdbx_seq_one_letter_code
_entity_poly.pdbx_strand_id
1 'polypeptide(L)'
;TDWYETVKLNYGVDYQNGGTCHFSPTPDTWIKMLDILLFWASKDIDGFRCDMAEMVPVEFWEWAIPQVKEAYPEILFIAEVYNPGEYRNYLFRGKFDYLYDKVGLYDTLRNVACGYESASAITHCWQSLNGIEKKMLNFLENHDEQRIASDFFAGNPRKGIPALIVSACMNTNPMMIYFGQEFGELGMDSEGFSGRDGRTTIFDYWSVDSIRRWRNGGKFDGKMLTEEHKHLYSIYQKVLTICNEEQAISK
;
A
#
# COMPACT_ATOMS: atom_id res chain seq x y z
N THR A 1 15.36 -9.97 7.70
CA THR A 1 14.59 -11.05 7.05
C THR A 1 15.39 -11.53 5.85
N ASP A 2 15.63 -12.82 5.78
CA ASP A 2 16.39 -13.41 4.68
C ASP A 2 15.44 -14.14 3.76
N TRP A 3 15.13 -13.49 2.64
CA TRP A 3 14.42 -14.10 1.53
C TRP A 3 15.45 -14.81 0.65
N TYR A 4 15.44 -16.12 0.59
CA TYR A 4 16.47 -16.88 -0.11
C TYR A 4 16.40 -16.72 -1.64
N GLU A 5 15.27 -16.25 -2.17
CA GLU A 5 15.10 -15.93 -3.60
C GLU A 5 15.68 -14.56 -3.99
N THR A 6 16.10 -13.75 -3.01
CA THR A 6 16.58 -12.38 -3.26
C THR A 6 18.06 -12.25 -2.94
N VAL A 7 18.72 -11.33 -3.63
CA VAL A 7 20.09 -10.95 -3.35
C VAL A 7 20.09 -9.64 -2.58
N LYS A 8 20.70 -9.64 -1.38
CA LYS A 8 20.88 -8.42 -0.61
C LYS A 8 21.94 -7.55 -1.26
N LEU A 9 21.57 -6.34 -1.66
CA LEU A 9 22.47 -5.35 -2.17
C LEU A 9 23.16 -4.61 -1.03
N ASN A 10 24.46 -4.32 -1.20
CA ASN A 10 25.22 -3.58 -0.21
C ASN A 10 25.03 -2.07 -0.40
N TYR A 11 24.25 -1.47 0.48
CA TYR A 11 24.04 -0.01 0.53
C TYR A 11 25.08 0.72 1.40
N GLY A 12 26.17 0.08 1.75
CA GLY A 12 27.26 0.70 2.53
C GLY A 12 27.07 0.58 4.04
N VAL A 13 26.24 -0.35 4.52
CA VAL A 13 26.08 -0.65 5.96
C VAL A 13 26.67 -2.02 6.26
N ASP A 14 27.65 -2.06 7.15
CA ASP A 14 28.27 -3.30 7.62
C ASP A 14 27.53 -3.84 8.84
N TYR A 15 26.52 -4.65 8.61
CA TYR A 15 25.72 -5.28 9.67
C TYR A 15 26.49 -6.30 10.50
N GLN A 16 27.60 -6.84 9.99
CA GLN A 16 28.44 -7.80 10.72
C GLN A 16 29.32 -7.10 11.76
N ASN A 17 29.62 -5.82 11.55
CA ASN A 17 30.43 -4.99 12.44
C ASN A 17 29.60 -3.86 13.08
N GLY A 18 28.46 -4.20 13.66
CA GLY A 18 27.65 -3.28 14.46
C GLY A 18 26.91 -2.20 13.66
N GLY A 19 26.70 -2.38 12.36
CA GLY A 19 25.97 -1.41 11.52
C GLY A 19 26.80 -0.20 11.14
N THR A 20 28.14 -0.33 11.07
CA THR A 20 29.02 0.76 10.64
C THR A 20 28.68 1.21 9.22
N CYS A 21 28.51 2.53 9.04
CA CYS A 21 28.14 3.13 7.77
C CYS A 21 29.37 3.56 6.96
N HIS A 22 29.40 3.22 5.68
CA HIS A 22 30.45 3.54 4.71
C HIS A 22 29.82 4.25 3.49
N PHE A 23 29.46 5.53 3.66
CA PHE A 23 28.77 6.32 2.64
C PHE A 23 29.71 7.33 1.92
N SER A 24 31.00 7.35 2.29
CA SER A 24 32.01 8.17 1.63
C SER A 24 33.24 7.32 1.29
N PRO A 25 33.60 7.19 -0.01
CA PRO A 25 32.86 7.72 -1.18
C PRO A 25 31.45 7.11 -1.31
N THR A 26 30.58 7.76 -2.10
CA THR A 26 29.22 7.26 -2.36
C THR A 26 29.27 5.82 -2.86
N PRO A 27 28.53 4.88 -2.26
CA PRO A 27 28.52 3.48 -2.68
C PRO A 27 28.10 3.32 -4.14
N ASP A 28 28.76 2.45 -4.88
CA ASP A 28 28.43 2.14 -6.27
C ASP A 28 26.97 1.65 -6.46
N THR A 29 26.45 0.93 -5.47
CA THR A 29 25.04 0.53 -5.42
C THR A 29 24.10 1.74 -5.50
N TRP A 30 24.39 2.84 -4.80
CA TRP A 30 23.56 4.03 -4.80
C TRP A 30 23.51 4.66 -6.19
N ILE A 31 24.65 4.77 -6.86
CA ILE A 31 24.76 5.34 -8.21
C ILE A 31 23.92 4.52 -9.19
N LYS A 32 24.08 3.19 -9.15
CA LYS A 32 23.32 2.28 -10.03
C LYS A 32 21.81 2.31 -9.74
N MET A 33 21.41 2.38 -8.48
CA MET A 33 20.00 2.47 -8.13
C MET A 33 19.39 3.83 -8.53
N LEU A 34 20.15 4.92 -8.43
CA LEU A 34 19.72 6.22 -8.96
C LEU A 34 19.53 6.16 -10.47
N ASP A 35 20.45 5.54 -11.22
CA ASP A 35 20.33 5.36 -12.67
C ASP A 35 19.06 4.58 -13.04
N ILE A 36 18.72 3.54 -12.25
CA ILE A 36 17.47 2.76 -12.43
C ILE A 36 16.24 3.62 -12.18
N LEU A 37 16.24 4.41 -11.10
CA LEU A 37 15.14 5.33 -10.80
C LEU A 37 14.94 6.37 -11.90
N LEU A 38 16.02 7.00 -12.36
CA LEU A 38 15.98 7.97 -13.47
C LEU A 38 15.53 7.32 -14.78
N PHE A 39 15.99 6.10 -15.07
CA PHE A 39 15.55 5.36 -16.26
C PHE A 39 14.04 5.15 -16.27
N TRP A 40 13.46 4.67 -15.17
CA TRP A 40 12.01 4.45 -15.10
C TRP A 40 11.22 5.76 -15.04
N ALA A 41 11.71 6.78 -14.33
CA ALA A 41 11.12 8.11 -14.33
C ALA A 41 11.02 8.69 -15.74
N SER A 42 12.01 8.41 -16.63
CA SER A 42 11.96 8.83 -18.03
C SER A 42 10.91 8.13 -18.89
N LYS A 43 10.17 7.16 -18.34
CA LYS A 43 9.12 6.39 -19.04
C LYS A 43 7.71 6.93 -18.77
N ASP A 44 7.58 8.15 -18.29
CA ASP A 44 6.31 8.81 -18.02
C ASP A 44 5.45 8.06 -16.98
N ILE A 45 6.11 7.59 -15.91
CA ILE A 45 5.43 7.00 -14.75
C ILE A 45 5.12 8.08 -13.72
N ASP A 46 4.06 7.88 -12.93
CA ASP A 46 3.62 8.84 -11.91
C ASP A 46 4.41 8.74 -10.61
N GLY A 47 5.02 7.58 -10.31
CA GLY A 47 5.77 7.41 -9.08
C GLY A 47 6.31 6.02 -8.84
N PHE A 48 6.94 5.84 -7.68
CA PHE A 48 7.53 4.60 -7.21
C PHE A 48 6.90 4.16 -5.89
N ARG A 49 6.48 2.90 -5.81
CA ARG A 49 6.27 2.21 -4.54
C ARG A 49 7.57 1.49 -4.18
N CYS A 50 8.14 1.83 -3.05
CA CYS A 50 9.42 1.29 -2.59
C CYS A 50 9.17 0.21 -1.56
N ASP A 51 9.40 -1.03 -2.00
CA ASP A 51 9.27 -2.23 -1.19
C ASP A 51 10.25 -2.23 -0.02
N MET A 52 9.75 -2.56 1.19
CA MET A 52 10.58 -2.65 2.39
C MET A 52 11.59 -1.50 2.52
N ALA A 53 11.14 -0.26 2.26
CA ALA A 53 12.02 0.92 2.17
C ALA A 53 12.86 1.12 3.45
N GLU A 54 12.34 0.71 4.62
CA GLU A 54 13.08 0.80 5.89
C GLU A 54 14.27 -0.18 6.00
N MET A 55 14.37 -1.16 5.09
CA MET A 55 15.55 -2.04 5.00
C MET A 55 16.71 -1.40 4.22
N VAL A 56 16.46 -0.28 3.55
CA VAL A 56 17.46 0.53 2.85
C VAL A 56 17.78 1.74 3.73
N PRO A 57 19.08 2.10 3.91
CA PRO A 57 19.45 3.24 4.73
C PRO A 57 18.72 4.52 4.31
N VAL A 58 18.20 5.25 5.27
CA VAL A 58 17.49 6.51 5.00
C VAL A 58 18.39 7.52 4.27
N GLU A 59 19.68 7.48 4.47
CA GLU A 59 20.69 8.28 3.80
C GLU A 59 20.69 8.09 2.27
N PHE A 60 20.43 6.85 1.80
CA PHE A 60 20.27 6.61 0.37
C PHE A 60 19.05 7.36 -0.19
N TRP A 61 17.92 7.30 0.48
CA TRP A 61 16.69 7.98 0.05
C TRP A 61 16.85 9.50 0.09
N GLU A 62 17.48 10.02 1.16
CA GLU A 62 17.82 11.43 1.32
C GLU A 62 18.70 11.95 0.16
N TRP A 63 19.59 11.10 -0.35
CA TRP A 63 20.48 11.43 -1.46
C TRP A 63 19.81 11.22 -2.83
N ALA A 64 19.03 10.15 -3.04
CA ALA A 64 18.53 9.76 -4.34
C ALA A 64 17.24 10.50 -4.74
N ILE A 65 16.25 10.60 -3.83
CA ILE A 65 14.93 11.17 -4.14
C ILE A 65 15.01 12.61 -4.64
N PRO A 66 15.78 13.52 -4.01
CA PRO A 66 15.92 14.89 -4.54
C PRO A 66 16.48 14.95 -5.96
N GLN A 67 17.41 14.07 -6.31
CA GLN A 67 18.00 14.04 -7.66
C GLN A 67 16.99 13.57 -8.71
N VAL A 68 16.14 12.59 -8.36
CA VAL A 68 15.04 12.17 -9.26
C VAL A 68 14.03 13.31 -9.42
N LYS A 69 13.64 13.97 -8.33
CA LYS A 69 12.67 15.07 -8.36
C LYS A 69 13.20 16.35 -9.02
N GLU A 70 14.51 16.55 -9.04
CA GLU A 70 15.11 17.65 -9.82
C GLU A 70 14.89 17.44 -11.32
N ALA A 71 15.01 16.21 -11.80
CA ALA A 71 14.79 15.87 -13.21
C ALA A 71 13.29 15.66 -13.55
N TYR A 72 12.51 15.15 -12.60
CA TYR A 72 11.08 14.79 -12.74
C TYR A 72 10.28 15.25 -11.51
N PRO A 73 9.91 16.53 -11.41
CA PRO A 73 9.33 17.13 -10.20
C PRO A 73 8.01 16.51 -9.74
N GLU A 74 7.21 15.97 -10.67
CA GLU A 74 5.88 15.40 -10.36
C GLU A 74 5.94 13.95 -9.87
N ILE A 75 7.10 13.29 -9.92
CA ILE A 75 7.23 11.89 -9.49
C ILE A 75 7.00 11.77 -7.98
N LEU A 76 6.11 10.86 -7.61
CA LEU A 76 5.80 10.53 -6.22
C LEU A 76 6.62 9.34 -5.72
N PHE A 77 6.96 9.37 -4.43
CA PHE A 77 7.61 8.24 -3.75
C PHE A 77 6.75 7.78 -2.57
N ILE A 78 6.32 6.51 -2.61
CA ILE A 78 5.53 5.86 -1.58
C ILE A 78 6.38 4.77 -0.94
N ALA A 79 6.57 4.81 0.36
CA ALA A 79 7.38 3.83 1.07
C ALA A 79 6.56 2.83 1.86
N GLU A 80 6.99 1.59 1.83
CA GLU A 80 6.59 0.59 2.80
C GLU A 80 7.52 0.67 4.01
N VAL A 81 7.00 1.21 5.11
CA VAL A 81 7.69 1.34 6.41
C VAL A 81 6.76 0.81 7.49
N TYR A 82 7.18 -0.19 8.24
CA TYR A 82 6.35 -0.84 9.26
C TYR A 82 6.68 -0.41 10.68
N ASN A 83 7.82 0.25 10.90
CA ASN A 83 8.18 0.80 12.21
C ASN A 83 7.61 2.22 12.37
N PRO A 84 6.57 2.46 13.21
CA PRO A 84 6.01 3.80 13.41
C PRO A 84 7.03 4.80 13.95
N GLY A 85 8.06 4.34 14.66
CA GLY A 85 9.16 5.19 15.13
C GLY A 85 9.99 5.80 14.02
N GLU A 86 10.01 5.16 12.83
CA GLU A 86 10.75 5.59 11.66
C GLU A 86 9.92 6.43 10.68
N TYR A 87 8.61 6.55 10.84
CA TYR A 87 7.76 7.27 9.88
C TYR A 87 8.28 8.67 9.58
N ARG A 88 8.60 9.46 10.62
CA ARG A 88 9.11 10.83 10.45
C ARG A 88 10.48 10.87 9.79
N ASN A 89 11.34 9.89 10.09
CA ASN A 89 12.66 9.77 9.50
C ASN A 89 12.55 9.57 7.97
N TYR A 90 11.72 8.64 7.53
CA TYR A 90 11.54 8.37 6.09
C TYR A 90 10.75 9.48 5.38
N LEU A 91 9.76 10.12 6.02
CA LEU A 91 9.05 11.25 5.42
C LEU A 91 9.92 12.49 5.25
N PHE A 92 10.63 12.90 6.32
CA PHE A 92 11.28 14.21 6.32
C PHE A 92 12.73 14.14 5.87
N ARG A 93 13.49 13.19 6.37
CA ARG A 93 14.87 12.95 5.95
C ARG A 93 14.92 12.17 4.65
N GLY A 94 14.23 11.05 4.57
CA GLY A 94 14.16 10.18 3.39
C GLY A 94 13.43 10.79 2.20
N LYS A 95 12.65 11.89 2.39
CA LYS A 95 11.95 12.66 1.35
C LYS A 95 10.80 11.92 0.66
N PHE A 96 10.24 10.88 1.27
CA PHE A 96 9.05 10.22 0.77
C PHE A 96 7.82 11.12 0.84
N ASP A 97 6.94 11.01 -0.15
CA ASP A 97 5.68 11.75 -0.19
C ASP A 97 4.64 11.10 0.71
N TYR A 98 4.57 9.76 0.68
CA TYR A 98 3.62 8.95 1.45
C TYR A 98 4.26 7.70 2.02
N LEU A 99 3.71 7.22 3.14
CA LEU A 99 4.01 5.92 3.72
C LEU A 99 2.73 5.07 3.82
N TYR A 100 2.85 3.76 3.75
CA TYR A 100 1.75 2.85 4.08
C TYR A 100 1.35 2.98 5.55
N ASP A 101 0.04 3.14 5.81
CA ASP A 101 -0.50 3.05 7.17
C ASP A 101 -0.89 1.60 7.50
N LYS A 102 0.13 0.72 7.55
CA LYS A 102 -0.07 -0.71 7.81
C LYS A 102 -0.28 -0.98 9.30
N VAL A 103 0.70 -0.63 10.11
CA VAL A 103 0.77 -1.00 11.54
C VAL A 103 -0.20 -0.17 12.39
N GLY A 104 -0.56 1.03 11.93
CA GLY A 104 -1.55 1.88 12.58
C GLY A 104 -2.98 1.56 12.15
N LEU A 105 -3.45 2.27 11.12
CA LEU A 105 -4.85 2.25 10.74
C LEU A 105 -5.31 0.91 10.15
N TYR A 106 -4.52 0.29 9.24
CA TYR A 106 -4.92 -0.98 8.62
C TYR A 106 -5.13 -2.06 9.68
N ASP A 107 -4.15 -2.31 10.55
CA ASP A 107 -4.25 -3.37 11.58
C ASP A 107 -5.42 -3.11 12.54
N THR A 108 -5.63 -1.86 12.94
CA THR A 108 -6.77 -1.49 13.77
C THR A 108 -8.10 -1.70 13.07
N LEU A 109 -8.25 -1.25 11.84
CA LEU A 109 -9.51 -1.44 11.08
C LEU A 109 -9.82 -2.91 10.86
N ARG A 110 -8.79 -3.72 10.57
CA ARG A 110 -8.92 -5.17 10.48
C ARG A 110 -9.44 -5.77 11.79
N ASN A 111 -8.82 -5.43 12.91
CA ASN A 111 -9.21 -5.92 14.22
C ASN A 111 -10.65 -5.51 14.58
N VAL A 112 -11.02 -4.26 14.32
CA VAL A 112 -12.38 -3.77 14.55
C VAL A 112 -13.38 -4.48 13.66
N ALA A 113 -13.10 -4.66 12.36
CA ALA A 113 -13.98 -5.37 11.43
C ALA A 113 -14.17 -6.85 11.79
N CYS A 114 -13.17 -7.48 12.37
CA CYS A 114 -13.22 -8.85 12.88
C CYS A 114 -13.85 -8.97 14.28
N GLY A 115 -14.10 -7.84 14.96
CA GLY A 115 -14.63 -7.82 16.32
C GLY A 115 -13.62 -8.12 17.43
N TYR A 116 -12.33 -8.02 17.14
CA TYR A 116 -11.24 -8.25 18.11
C TYR A 116 -10.89 -7.00 18.90
N GLU A 117 -11.27 -5.81 18.41
CA GLU A 117 -10.94 -4.55 19.03
C GLU A 117 -12.12 -3.55 18.98
N SER A 118 -12.13 -2.61 19.92
CA SER A 118 -13.12 -1.54 19.96
C SER A 118 -12.86 -0.49 18.88
N ALA A 119 -13.91 0.07 18.27
CA ALA A 119 -13.80 1.19 17.34
C ALA A 119 -13.15 2.43 17.94
N SER A 120 -13.08 2.58 19.27
CA SER A 120 -12.33 3.66 19.93
C SER A 120 -10.83 3.65 19.64
N ALA A 121 -10.27 2.49 19.28
CA ALA A 121 -8.86 2.37 18.90
C ALA A 121 -8.52 3.17 17.64
N ILE A 122 -9.48 3.39 16.72
CA ILE A 122 -9.29 4.21 15.52
C ILE A 122 -8.86 5.64 15.88
N THR A 123 -9.47 6.22 16.93
CA THR A 123 -9.10 7.56 17.41
C THR A 123 -7.66 7.59 17.91
N HIS A 124 -7.23 6.54 18.60
CA HIS A 124 -5.84 6.44 19.08
C HIS A 124 -4.84 6.35 17.92
N CYS A 125 -5.13 5.54 16.89
CA CYS A 125 -4.28 5.46 15.69
C CYS A 125 -4.09 6.83 15.05
N TRP A 126 -5.18 7.54 14.83
CA TRP A 126 -5.14 8.87 14.22
C TRP A 126 -4.34 9.87 15.07
N GLN A 127 -4.56 9.91 16.39
CA GLN A 127 -3.84 10.80 17.29
C GLN A 127 -2.33 10.50 17.36
N SER A 128 -1.94 9.24 17.23
CA SER A 128 -0.54 8.83 17.29
C SER A 128 0.30 9.34 16.10
N LEU A 129 -0.32 9.61 14.96
CA LEU A 129 0.36 10.16 13.78
C LEU A 129 0.80 11.62 13.98
N ASN A 130 0.05 12.40 14.75
CA ASN A 130 0.43 13.74 15.24
C ASN A 130 1.05 14.65 14.16
N GLY A 131 0.27 14.99 13.13
CA GLY A 131 0.65 15.94 12.08
C GLY A 131 1.26 15.32 10.82
N ILE A 132 1.35 13.97 10.72
CA ILE A 132 1.74 13.28 9.48
C ILE A 132 0.56 12.53 8.84
N GLU A 133 -0.64 12.69 9.35
CA GLU A 133 -1.84 11.95 8.93
C GLU A 133 -2.07 12.04 7.42
N LYS A 134 -1.90 13.23 6.86
CA LYS A 134 -2.08 13.48 5.42
C LYS A 134 -1.00 12.85 4.52
N LYS A 135 0.05 12.31 5.11
CA LYS A 135 1.15 11.63 4.41
C LYS A 135 1.09 10.12 4.50
N MET A 136 0.00 9.58 5.04
CA MET A 136 -0.21 8.14 5.13
C MET A 136 -1.10 7.66 3.99
N LEU A 137 -0.67 6.61 3.28
CA LEU A 137 -1.49 5.91 2.31
C LEU A 137 -2.35 4.87 3.04
N ASN A 138 -3.66 5.10 3.07
CA ASN A 138 -4.61 4.16 3.64
C ASN A 138 -4.94 3.03 2.67
N PHE A 139 -5.19 1.84 3.19
CA PHE A 139 -5.64 0.69 2.40
C PHE A 139 -6.34 -0.35 3.30
N LEU A 140 -7.08 -1.25 2.69
CA LEU A 140 -7.74 -2.36 3.37
C LEU A 140 -7.33 -3.72 2.81
N GLU A 141 -6.83 -3.76 1.59
CA GLU A 141 -6.27 -4.92 0.92
C GLU A 141 -5.04 -4.50 0.12
N ASN A 142 -4.08 -5.39 0.01
CA ASN A 142 -2.94 -5.29 -0.89
C ASN A 142 -2.46 -6.68 -1.31
N HIS A 143 -1.29 -6.76 -1.95
CA HIS A 143 -0.71 -8.02 -2.44
C HIS A 143 -0.09 -8.90 -1.33
N ASP A 144 0.02 -8.40 -0.10
CA ASP A 144 0.58 -9.13 1.05
C ASP A 144 -0.48 -9.51 2.08
N GLU A 145 -1.61 -8.80 2.11
CA GLU A 145 -2.64 -8.97 3.13
C GLU A 145 -3.84 -9.79 2.61
N GLN A 146 -4.56 -10.43 3.55
CA GLN A 146 -5.75 -11.17 3.20
C GLN A 146 -6.87 -10.27 2.69
N ARG A 147 -7.67 -10.79 1.77
CA ARG A 147 -8.90 -10.15 1.29
C ARG A 147 -9.93 -10.04 2.40
N ILE A 148 -10.65 -8.93 2.47
CA ILE A 148 -11.73 -8.70 3.46
C ILE A 148 -12.78 -9.81 3.43
N ALA A 149 -13.10 -10.28 2.22
CA ALA A 149 -14.11 -11.30 2.01
C ALA A 149 -13.67 -12.73 2.40
N SER A 150 -12.37 -12.96 2.60
CA SER A 150 -11.81 -14.27 2.94
C SER A 150 -12.15 -14.70 4.37
N ASP A 151 -12.13 -16.01 4.60
CA ASP A 151 -12.29 -16.61 5.93
C ASP A 151 -11.18 -16.18 6.92
N PHE A 152 -10.05 -15.69 6.40
CA PHE A 152 -8.88 -15.26 7.18
C PHE A 152 -8.95 -13.79 7.61
N PHE A 153 -9.93 -13.04 7.13
CA PHE A 153 -10.17 -11.66 7.56
C PHE A 153 -11.60 -11.57 8.13
N ALA A 154 -12.55 -11.00 7.41
CA ALA A 154 -13.91 -10.76 7.93
C ALA A 154 -14.96 -11.77 7.44
N GLY A 155 -14.62 -12.63 6.48
CA GLY A 155 -15.51 -13.65 5.88
C GLY A 155 -16.71 -13.07 5.11
N ASN A 156 -16.78 -11.74 5.00
CA ASN A 156 -17.86 -11.05 4.29
C ASN A 156 -17.39 -9.65 3.89
N PRO A 157 -17.41 -9.31 2.58
CA PRO A 157 -16.90 -8.02 2.11
C PRO A 157 -17.70 -6.81 2.63
N ARG A 158 -18.98 -6.99 3.01
CA ARG A 158 -19.80 -5.90 3.58
C ARG A 158 -19.33 -5.46 4.97
N LYS A 159 -18.66 -6.32 5.72
CA LYS A 159 -18.06 -5.95 7.00
C LYS A 159 -16.91 -4.93 6.83
N GLY A 160 -16.30 -4.85 5.65
CA GLY A 160 -15.31 -3.84 5.33
C GLY A 160 -15.86 -2.45 5.00
N ILE A 161 -17.18 -2.29 4.79
CA ILE A 161 -17.76 -0.99 4.40
C ILE A 161 -17.52 0.11 5.43
N PRO A 162 -17.70 -0.08 6.75
CA PRO A 162 -17.33 0.95 7.72
C PRO A 162 -15.84 1.32 7.67
N ALA A 163 -14.96 0.33 7.51
CA ALA A 163 -13.53 0.53 7.37
C ALA A 163 -13.18 1.30 6.09
N LEU A 164 -13.86 1.02 4.96
CA LEU A 164 -13.73 1.78 3.71
C LEU A 164 -14.07 3.26 3.93
N ILE A 165 -15.19 3.55 4.61
CA ILE A 165 -15.61 4.93 4.87
C ILE A 165 -14.58 5.65 5.75
N VAL A 166 -14.09 5.01 6.81
CA VAL A 166 -13.03 5.58 7.65
C VAL A 166 -11.76 5.85 6.84
N SER A 167 -11.27 4.86 6.09
CA SER A 167 -10.05 4.99 5.30
C SER A 167 -10.12 6.08 4.22
N ALA A 168 -11.31 6.23 3.60
CA ALA A 168 -11.48 7.16 2.49
C ALA A 168 -11.84 8.58 2.95
N CYS A 169 -12.55 8.74 4.08
CA CYS A 169 -13.20 9.99 4.44
C CYS A 169 -12.69 10.63 5.75
N MET A 170 -11.82 9.94 6.50
CA MET A 170 -11.34 10.47 7.78
C MET A 170 -10.38 11.65 7.60
N ASN A 171 -9.65 11.70 6.50
CA ASN A 171 -8.67 12.74 6.20
C ASN A 171 -8.50 12.92 4.68
N THR A 172 -7.64 13.86 4.27
CA THR A 172 -7.32 14.14 2.84
C THR A 172 -6.16 13.30 2.30
N ASN A 173 -5.75 12.26 3.00
CA ASN A 173 -4.69 11.35 2.56
C ASN A 173 -5.18 10.39 1.46
N PRO A 174 -4.27 9.89 0.62
CA PRO A 174 -4.63 8.96 -0.44
C PRO A 174 -5.09 7.61 0.12
N MET A 175 -5.98 6.96 -0.63
CA MET A 175 -6.42 5.60 -0.34
C MET A 175 -6.15 4.69 -1.54
N MET A 176 -5.56 3.53 -1.28
CA MET A 176 -5.36 2.49 -2.28
C MET A 176 -6.52 1.49 -2.24
N ILE A 177 -7.07 1.19 -3.40
CA ILE A 177 -8.01 0.08 -3.62
C ILE A 177 -7.29 -1.02 -4.36
N TYR A 178 -7.24 -2.20 -3.78
CA TYR A 178 -6.64 -3.36 -4.42
C TYR A 178 -7.62 -3.97 -5.42
N PHE A 179 -7.14 -4.38 -6.59
CA PHE A 179 -7.99 -4.87 -7.68
C PHE A 179 -8.92 -6.00 -7.23
N GLY A 180 -10.21 -5.90 -7.54
CA GLY A 180 -11.24 -6.86 -7.12
C GLY A 180 -11.79 -6.65 -5.71
N GLN A 181 -11.20 -5.77 -4.90
CA GLN A 181 -11.71 -5.41 -3.58
C GLN A 181 -13.13 -4.87 -3.66
N GLU A 182 -13.41 -4.05 -4.66
CA GLU A 182 -14.71 -3.45 -4.95
C GLU A 182 -15.79 -4.46 -5.38
N PHE A 183 -15.38 -5.68 -5.70
CA PHE A 183 -16.27 -6.81 -6.02
C PHE A 183 -16.31 -7.86 -4.91
N GLY A 184 -15.54 -7.69 -3.84
CA GLY A 184 -15.47 -8.66 -2.76
C GLY A 184 -14.69 -9.93 -3.13
N GLU A 185 -13.57 -9.78 -3.82
CA GLU A 185 -12.67 -10.89 -4.14
C GLU A 185 -12.28 -11.67 -2.89
N LEU A 186 -12.33 -13.00 -2.96
CA LEU A 186 -12.12 -13.88 -1.81
C LEU A 186 -10.64 -14.21 -1.55
N GLY A 187 -9.83 -14.31 -2.60
CA GLY A 187 -8.45 -14.78 -2.49
C GLY A 187 -8.36 -16.22 -1.97
N MET A 188 -9.35 -17.06 -2.29
CA MET A 188 -9.47 -18.43 -1.78
C MET A 188 -9.29 -19.49 -2.87
N ASP A 189 -8.59 -19.14 -3.94
CA ASP A 189 -8.30 -20.07 -5.02
C ASP A 189 -7.24 -21.09 -4.60
N SER A 190 -7.45 -22.35 -4.96
CA SER A 190 -6.52 -23.44 -4.64
C SER A 190 -5.21 -23.33 -5.43
N GLU A 191 -5.24 -22.62 -6.55
CA GLU A 191 -4.09 -22.29 -7.38
C GLU A 191 -3.21 -21.18 -6.80
N GLY A 192 -3.63 -20.53 -5.71
CA GLY A 192 -2.91 -19.44 -5.07
C GLY A 192 -1.47 -19.78 -4.72
N PHE A 193 -0.56 -18.80 -4.88
CA PHE A 193 0.86 -18.97 -4.56
C PHE A 193 1.07 -19.56 -3.15
N SER A 194 0.28 -19.10 -2.19
CA SER A 194 0.27 -19.63 -0.81
C SER A 194 -0.89 -20.61 -0.56
N GLY A 195 -1.59 -21.05 -1.60
CA GLY A 195 -2.81 -21.83 -1.47
C GLY A 195 -4.02 -21.01 -1.03
N ARG A 196 -4.95 -21.65 -0.36
CA ARG A 196 -6.21 -21.03 0.12
C ARG A 196 -6.02 -20.27 1.43
N ASP A 197 -5.27 -19.19 1.41
CA ASP A 197 -4.93 -18.39 2.60
C ASP A 197 -5.57 -16.99 2.63
N GLY A 198 -6.46 -16.70 1.68
CA GLY A 198 -7.18 -15.43 1.60
C GLY A 198 -6.40 -14.30 0.93
N ARG A 199 -5.26 -14.57 0.32
CA ARG A 199 -4.43 -13.59 -0.38
C ARG A 199 -4.52 -13.72 -1.90
N THR A 200 -4.31 -12.61 -2.59
CA THR A 200 -3.98 -12.58 -4.01
C THR A 200 -2.66 -11.83 -4.14
N THR A 201 -1.56 -12.56 -4.29
CA THR A 201 -0.21 -12.03 -4.25
C THR A 201 0.26 -11.54 -5.62
N ILE A 202 1.41 -10.87 -5.69
CA ILE A 202 2.08 -10.53 -6.96
C ILE A 202 2.61 -11.77 -7.70
N PHE A 203 2.65 -12.93 -7.03
CA PHE A 203 3.09 -14.21 -7.60
C PHE A 203 1.95 -15.03 -8.16
N ASP A 204 0.72 -14.52 -8.11
CA ASP A 204 -0.47 -15.17 -8.65
C ASP A 204 -0.63 -14.82 -10.12
N TYR A 205 -0.47 -15.83 -11.01
CA TYR A 205 -0.41 -15.64 -12.47
C TYR A 205 -1.70 -16.01 -13.20
N TRP A 206 -2.77 -16.31 -12.49
CA TRP A 206 -4.06 -16.63 -13.09
C TRP A 206 -5.04 -15.46 -12.92
N SER A 207 -6.14 -15.53 -13.68
CA SER A 207 -7.21 -14.53 -13.58
C SER A 207 -8.14 -14.84 -12.42
N VAL A 208 -8.26 -13.91 -11.47
CA VAL A 208 -9.26 -14.01 -10.39
C VAL A 208 -10.68 -13.89 -10.94
N ASP A 209 -11.63 -14.62 -10.34
CA ASP A 209 -12.99 -14.76 -10.87
C ASP A 209 -13.75 -13.44 -10.93
N SER A 210 -13.65 -12.61 -9.91
CA SER A 210 -14.30 -11.29 -9.86
C SER A 210 -13.89 -10.39 -11.02
N ILE A 211 -12.60 -10.33 -11.33
CA ILE A 211 -12.06 -9.52 -12.44
C ILE A 211 -12.45 -10.11 -13.80
N ARG A 212 -12.42 -11.44 -13.92
CA ARG A 212 -12.86 -12.13 -15.14
C ARG A 212 -14.34 -11.85 -15.44
N ARG A 213 -15.20 -11.86 -14.42
CA ARG A 213 -16.63 -11.52 -14.53
C ARG A 213 -16.83 -10.05 -14.89
N TRP A 214 -16.11 -9.15 -14.25
CA TRP A 214 -16.16 -7.72 -14.57
C TRP A 214 -15.72 -7.45 -16.01
N ARG A 215 -14.60 -8.05 -16.43
CA ARG A 215 -14.09 -7.89 -17.79
C ARG A 215 -15.02 -8.46 -18.87
N ASN A 216 -15.69 -9.58 -18.61
CA ASN A 216 -16.64 -10.27 -19.51
C ASN A 216 -16.17 -10.32 -20.98
N GLY A 217 -14.96 -10.88 -21.21
CA GLY A 217 -14.39 -10.99 -22.55
C GLY A 217 -14.08 -9.64 -23.24
N GLY A 218 -13.91 -8.56 -22.44
CA GLY A 218 -13.63 -7.21 -22.92
C GLY A 218 -14.88 -6.34 -23.16
N LYS A 219 -16.07 -6.82 -22.77
CA LYS A 219 -17.34 -6.06 -22.92
C LYS A 219 -17.57 -5.05 -21.82
N PHE A 220 -17.09 -5.34 -20.60
CA PHE A 220 -17.24 -4.48 -19.41
C PHE A 220 -18.70 -4.03 -19.14
N ASP A 221 -19.67 -4.89 -19.48
CA ASP A 221 -21.12 -4.58 -19.43
C ASP A 221 -21.81 -4.99 -18.13
N GLY A 222 -21.05 -5.51 -17.18
CA GLY A 222 -21.55 -5.95 -15.89
C GLY A 222 -22.47 -7.19 -15.89
N LYS A 223 -22.71 -7.81 -17.05
CA LYS A 223 -23.67 -8.93 -17.17
C LYS A 223 -23.24 -10.20 -16.44
N MET A 224 -21.94 -10.38 -16.25
CA MET A 224 -21.41 -11.55 -15.52
C MET A 224 -21.25 -11.28 -14.01
N LEU A 225 -21.43 -10.06 -13.58
CA LEU A 225 -21.42 -9.70 -12.15
C LEU A 225 -22.71 -10.16 -11.47
N THR A 226 -22.58 -10.70 -10.25
CA THR A 226 -23.73 -10.98 -9.40
C THR A 226 -24.34 -9.68 -8.86
N GLU A 227 -25.57 -9.74 -8.34
CA GLU A 227 -26.18 -8.57 -7.69
C GLU A 227 -25.39 -8.10 -6.45
N GLU A 228 -24.73 -9.03 -5.76
CA GLU A 228 -23.83 -8.69 -4.66
C GLU A 228 -22.61 -7.90 -5.12
N HIS A 229 -21.94 -8.35 -6.19
CA HIS A 229 -20.81 -7.62 -6.80
C HIS A 229 -21.24 -6.20 -7.21
N LYS A 230 -22.37 -6.06 -7.90
CA LYS A 230 -22.89 -4.75 -8.35
C LYS A 230 -23.21 -3.83 -7.18
N HIS A 231 -23.83 -4.38 -6.14
CA HIS A 231 -24.19 -3.62 -4.95
C HIS A 231 -22.94 -3.12 -4.22
N LEU A 232 -21.97 -3.99 -3.97
CA LEU A 232 -20.71 -3.61 -3.32
C LEU A 232 -19.96 -2.57 -4.15
N TYR A 233 -19.81 -2.80 -5.45
CA TYR A 233 -19.20 -1.84 -6.39
C TYR A 233 -19.87 -0.46 -6.32
N SER A 234 -21.21 -0.43 -6.27
CA SER A 234 -21.94 0.85 -6.17
C SER A 234 -21.65 1.60 -4.86
N ILE A 235 -21.38 0.88 -3.77
CA ILE A 235 -20.99 1.49 -2.49
C ILE A 235 -19.56 2.08 -2.61
N TYR A 236 -18.61 1.30 -3.15
CA TYR A 236 -17.24 1.80 -3.39
C TYR A 236 -17.26 3.04 -4.26
N GLN A 237 -17.99 3.02 -5.37
CA GLN A 237 -18.14 4.16 -6.26
C GLN A 237 -18.67 5.40 -5.52
N LYS A 238 -19.72 5.26 -4.72
CA LYS A 238 -20.30 6.37 -3.95
C LYS A 238 -19.30 6.93 -2.93
N VAL A 239 -18.65 6.07 -2.15
CA VAL A 239 -17.68 6.49 -1.12
C VAL A 239 -16.51 7.23 -1.76
N LEU A 240 -15.94 6.68 -2.83
CA LEU A 240 -14.81 7.32 -3.52
C LEU A 240 -15.22 8.63 -4.22
N THR A 241 -16.43 8.72 -4.78
CA THR A 241 -16.96 9.98 -5.32
C THR A 241 -17.10 11.03 -4.22
N ILE A 242 -17.69 10.69 -3.08
CA ILE A 242 -17.83 11.60 -1.93
C ILE A 242 -16.44 12.04 -1.46
N CYS A 243 -15.50 11.12 -1.29
CA CYS A 243 -14.13 11.42 -0.86
C CYS A 243 -13.42 12.42 -1.78
N ASN A 244 -13.64 12.33 -3.09
CA ASN A 244 -12.96 13.18 -4.07
C ASN A 244 -13.68 14.52 -4.34
N GLU A 245 -15.01 14.58 -4.22
CA GLU A 245 -15.80 15.73 -4.63
C GLU A 245 -16.25 16.61 -3.48
N GLU A 246 -16.45 16.03 -2.28
CA GLU A 246 -16.96 16.79 -1.14
C GLU A 246 -15.86 17.63 -0.49
N GLN A 247 -16.03 18.94 -0.53
CA GLN A 247 -15.04 19.89 0.02
C GLN A 247 -14.79 19.73 1.53
N ALA A 248 -15.76 19.22 2.26
CA ALA A 248 -15.62 18.96 3.71
C ALA A 248 -14.61 17.83 4.01
N ILE A 249 -14.29 17.00 3.02
CA ILE A 249 -13.36 15.86 3.14
C ILE A 249 -12.06 16.16 2.38
N SER A 250 -12.16 16.74 1.19
CA SER A 250 -11.03 16.95 0.26
C SER A 250 -10.21 18.21 0.53
N LYS A 251 -10.58 19.05 1.50
CA LYS A 251 -9.88 20.26 1.93
C LYS A 251 -9.54 20.24 3.41
#